data_d7be3e03e9a00a90142bb9115f4a1af7
#
_entry.id   d7be3e03e9a00a90142bb9115f4a1af7
#
_cell.length_a   1.000
_cell.length_b   1.000
_cell.length_c   1.000
_cell.angle_alpha   90.00
_cell.angle_beta   90.00
_cell.angle_gamma   90.00
#
_symmetry.space_group_name_H-M   'P 1'
#
loop_
_entity.id
_entity.type
_entity.pdbx_description
1 polymer ?
#
loop_
_entity_poly.entity_id
_entity_poly.type
_entity_poly.pdbx_seq_one_letter_code
_entity_poly.pdbx_strand_id
1 'polypeptide(L)'
;MLPNGQGIRQMMITIRREGDEWAEGIDTSKELVRECTLSAPEILARIKEAGIVGMGGAAFPTQVKLTVPAGKKVEHLIINGVECEPYLTSDHRVMLERSEELLVGVTILMRALGVSGASVGIENNKPDAITRLSRLASSYPGIRVVPLRVRYPQGGEKQLIAAVTGREVPPPPGLPIDVGAVVCNVSTTVAVYDAVQKNKPLIERVVTVTGRQVEAPKNLLVRFGTPVAVLLEAAGGVPAGDVKVLNGGPMMGRAMSNLASPVVKGCSGITVLGGAAALRGRESSCIKCAKCVSACPMGLEPYLMAKLSRRKLWERLEAEWVTNCIECGCCQFTCPADIPLLDFIRMGKQEVGALIQIGRAHV
;
A
#
# COMPACT_ATOMS: atom_id res chain seq x y z
N MET A 1 26.02 0.71 7.36
CA MET A 1 24.65 1.24 7.34
C MET A 1 24.55 2.32 6.26
N LEU A 2 23.67 2.15 5.32
CA LEU A 2 23.39 3.16 4.30
C LEU A 2 22.12 3.94 4.69
N PRO A 3 22.01 5.25 4.40
CA PRO A 3 20.77 5.96 4.60
C PRO A 3 19.70 5.38 3.67
N ASN A 4 18.49 5.15 4.20
CA ASN A 4 17.33 4.94 3.33
C ASN A 4 17.03 6.27 2.62
N GLY A 5 16.15 6.25 1.61
CA GLY A 5 15.79 7.45 0.86
C GLY A 5 15.21 8.61 1.71
N GLN A 6 15.02 8.40 3.00
CA GLN A 6 14.48 9.37 3.96
C GLN A 6 15.55 9.90 4.92
N GLY A 7 16.83 9.57 4.70
CA GLY A 7 17.93 9.99 5.56
C GLY A 7 18.11 9.18 6.85
N ILE A 8 17.26 8.18 7.11
CA ILE A 8 17.37 7.32 8.28
C ILE A 8 18.38 6.19 7.99
N ARG A 9 19.33 5.97 8.88
CA ARG A 9 20.29 4.86 8.75
C ARG A 9 19.59 3.54 9.05
N GLN A 10 19.69 2.60 8.13
CA GLN A 10 19.16 1.24 8.29
C GLN A 10 20.24 0.22 7.98
N MET A 11 20.14 -0.95 8.62
CA MET A 11 20.96 -2.10 8.26
C MET A 11 20.50 -2.59 6.88
N MET A 12 21.47 -2.78 5.98
CA MET A 12 21.22 -3.28 4.63
C MET A 12 22.15 -4.46 4.37
N ILE A 13 21.65 -5.41 3.61
CA ILE A 13 22.43 -6.53 3.08
C ILE A 13 22.67 -6.25 1.60
N THR A 14 23.92 -6.21 1.20
CA THR A 14 24.29 -6.12 -0.20
C THR A 14 24.48 -7.53 -0.76
N ILE A 15 23.72 -7.89 -1.78
CA ILE A 15 23.79 -9.17 -2.48
C ILE A 15 24.38 -8.92 -3.87
N ARG A 16 25.51 -9.55 -4.17
CA ARG A 16 26.04 -9.57 -5.53
C ARG A 16 25.37 -10.71 -6.28
N ARG A 17 24.67 -10.36 -7.36
CA ARG A 17 24.04 -11.34 -8.24
C ARG A 17 24.99 -11.76 -9.35
N GLU A 18 25.04 -13.05 -9.65
CA GLU A 18 25.73 -13.63 -10.79
C GLU A 18 24.71 -14.32 -11.68
N GLY A 19 24.65 -13.94 -12.96
CA GLY A 19 23.66 -14.45 -13.93
C GLY A 19 22.20 -14.00 -13.67
N ASP A 20 21.29 -14.56 -14.46
CA ASP A 20 19.84 -14.31 -14.43
C ASP A 20 19.03 -15.60 -14.18
N GLU A 21 19.70 -16.70 -13.93
CA GLU A 21 19.07 -18.00 -13.74
C GLU A 21 18.32 -18.06 -12.41
N TRP A 22 17.15 -18.67 -12.45
CA TRP A 22 16.36 -18.94 -11.26
C TRP A 22 16.82 -20.24 -10.60
N ALA A 23 16.68 -20.33 -9.29
CA ALA A 23 16.98 -21.55 -8.56
C ALA A 23 16.09 -22.71 -9.03
N GLU A 24 16.62 -23.93 -8.90
CA GLU A 24 15.90 -25.16 -9.24
C GLU A 24 14.55 -25.25 -8.51
N GLY A 25 13.51 -25.73 -9.19
CA GLY A 25 12.17 -25.88 -8.63
C GLY A 25 11.31 -24.60 -8.70
N ILE A 26 11.82 -23.49 -9.24
CA ILE A 26 11.02 -22.29 -9.49
C ILE A 26 10.47 -22.35 -10.92
N ASP A 27 9.15 -22.32 -11.06
CA ASP A 27 8.49 -22.26 -12.37
C ASP A 27 8.38 -20.80 -12.84
N THR A 28 9.12 -20.47 -13.90
CA THR A 28 9.10 -19.15 -14.57
C THR A 28 8.27 -19.17 -15.86
N SER A 29 7.63 -20.27 -16.20
CA SER A 29 6.80 -20.39 -17.39
C SER A 29 5.59 -19.44 -17.33
N LYS A 30 5.03 -19.13 -18.50
CA LYS A 30 3.78 -18.35 -18.60
C LYS A 30 2.52 -19.21 -18.51
N GLU A 31 2.68 -20.50 -18.30
CA GLU A 31 1.56 -21.43 -18.20
C GLU A 31 0.74 -21.15 -16.92
N LEU A 32 -0.58 -21.04 -17.06
CA LEU A 32 -1.47 -20.79 -15.94
C LEU A 32 -1.80 -22.09 -15.21
N VAL A 33 -1.41 -22.19 -13.95
CA VAL A 33 -1.76 -23.29 -13.07
C VAL A 33 -3.01 -22.92 -12.26
N ARG A 34 -4.17 -23.45 -12.65
CA ARG A 34 -5.47 -23.04 -12.07
C ARG A 34 -5.78 -23.74 -10.76
N GLU A 35 -5.47 -25.03 -10.66
CA GLU A 35 -5.86 -25.84 -9.52
C GLU A 35 -4.82 -25.75 -8.40
N CYS A 36 -5.28 -25.41 -7.19
CA CYS A 36 -4.46 -25.44 -5.98
C CYS A 36 -4.83 -26.69 -5.17
N THR A 37 -3.88 -27.59 -4.98
CA THR A 37 -4.07 -28.84 -4.20
C THR A 37 -3.67 -28.67 -2.74
N LEU A 38 -2.94 -27.61 -2.37
CA LEU A 38 -2.45 -27.39 -1.02
C LEU A 38 -3.57 -27.11 -0.01
N SER A 39 -3.40 -27.58 1.20
CA SER A 39 -4.24 -27.24 2.35
C SER A 39 -3.98 -25.81 2.84
N ALA A 40 -4.88 -25.27 3.67
CA ALA A 40 -4.72 -23.93 4.23
C ALA A 40 -3.41 -23.75 5.01
N PRO A 41 -2.96 -24.67 5.88
CA PRO A 41 -1.65 -24.57 6.55
C PRO A 41 -0.46 -24.55 5.57
N GLU A 42 -0.52 -25.38 4.52
CA GLU A 42 0.54 -25.43 3.50
C GLU A 42 0.61 -24.12 2.69
N ILE A 43 -0.55 -23.55 2.33
CA ILE A 43 -0.61 -22.24 1.67
C ILE A 43 0.04 -21.16 2.55
N LEU A 44 -0.28 -21.12 3.86
CA LEU A 44 0.30 -20.15 4.79
C LEU A 44 1.82 -20.33 4.94
N ALA A 45 2.29 -21.60 4.96
CA ALA A 45 3.72 -21.91 5.00
C ALA A 45 4.44 -21.42 3.73
N ARG A 46 3.88 -21.65 2.54
CA ARG A 46 4.41 -21.14 1.27
C ARG A 46 4.48 -19.63 1.20
N ILE A 47 3.40 -18.94 1.64
CA ILE A 47 3.36 -17.48 1.71
C ILE A 47 4.46 -16.92 2.61
N LYS A 48 4.70 -17.57 3.77
CA LYS A 48 5.76 -17.20 4.70
C LYS A 48 7.15 -17.43 4.10
N GLU A 49 7.40 -18.61 3.56
CA GLU A 49 8.68 -19.00 2.95
C GLU A 49 9.04 -18.10 1.76
N ALA A 50 8.07 -17.81 0.89
CA ALA A 50 8.24 -16.91 -0.24
C ALA A 50 8.39 -15.43 0.16
N GLY A 51 8.28 -15.10 1.45
CA GLY A 51 8.45 -13.75 1.97
C GLY A 51 7.37 -12.77 1.49
N ILE A 52 6.13 -13.23 1.29
CA ILE A 52 5.04 -12.38 0.79
C ILE A 52 4.62 -11.37 1.85
N VAL A 53 4.59 -10.10 1.46
CA VAL A 53 4.12 -8.98 2.28
C VAL A 53 3.04 -8.19 1.54
N GLY A 54 2.30 -7.36 2.27
CA GLY A 54 1.33 -6.44 1.69
C GLY A 54 2.01 -5.42 0.76
N MET A 55 1.69 -5.47 -0.54
CA MET A 55 2.31 -4.62 -1.56
C MET A 55 1.56 -3.31 -1.79
N GLY A 56 0.49 -3.04 -1.05
CA GLY A 56 -0.26 -1.78 -1.06
C GLY A 56 0.37 -0.65 -0.23
N GLY A 57 1.63 -0.78 0.20
CA GLY A 57 2.39 0.29 0.89
C GLY A 57 2.98 -0.10 2.25
N ALA A 58 2.21 -0.68 3.16
CA ALA A 58 2.63 -0.95 4.54
C ALA A 58 3.62 -2.12 4.71
N ALA A 59 3.77 -2.97 3.70
CA ALA A 59 4.64 -4.17 3.72
C ALA A 59 4.41 -5.11 4.92
N PHE A 60 3.17 -5.18 5.44
CA PHE A 60 2.83 -6.06 6.53
C PHE A 60 2.89 -7.54 6.08
N PRO A 61 3.45 -8.47 6.88
CA PRO A 61 3.57 -9.87 6.51
C PRO A 61 2.22 -10.50 6.20
N THR A 62 2.05 -11.01 4.98
CA THR A 62 0.76 -11.53 4.51
C THR A 62 0.34 -12.77 5.28
N GLN A 63 1.28 -13.65 5.61
CA GLN A 63 0.99 -14.85 6.42
C GLN A 63 0.38 -14.48 7.79
N VAL A 64 0.88 -13.44 8.45
CA VAL A 64 0.32 -12.96 9.73
C VAL A 64 -1.10 -12.44 9.54
N LYS A 65 -1.34 -11.65 8.48
CA LYS A 65 -2.69 -11.14 8.15
C LYS A 65 -3.70 -12.25 7.88
N LEU A 66 -3.28 -13.35 7.28
CA LEU A 66 -4.14 -14.51 6.94
C LEU A 66 -4.29 -15.50 8.09
N THR A 67 -3.50 -15.40 9.16
CA THR A 67 -3.64 -16.22 10.35
C THR A 67 -4.79 -15.68 11.20
N VAL A 68 -5.93 -16.38 11.17
CA VAL A 68 -7.14 -15.96 11.88
C VAL A 68 -6.98 -16.28 13.37
N PRO A 69 -7.09 -15.28 14.29
CA PRO A 69 -7.00 -15.53 15.72
C PRO A 69 -8.13 -16.43 16.22
N ALA A 70 -7.87 -17.20 17.29
CA ALA A 70 -8.88 -18.03 17.92
C ALA A 70 -10.12 -17.22 18.30
N GLY A 71 -11.31 -17.76 18.03
CA GLY A 71 -12.60 -17.11 18.29
C GLY A 71 -13.00 -16.00 17.29
N LYS A 72 -12.17 -15.69 16.29
CA LYS A 72 -12.53 -14.80 15.19
C LYS A 72 -12.91 -15.60 13.94
N LYS A 73 -13.71 -15.00 13.07
CA LYS A 73 -14.15 -15.60 11.81
C LYS A 73 -13.99 -14.58 10.69
N VAL A 74 -13.50 -15.04 9.53
CA VAL A 74 -13.51 -14.26 8.30
C VAL A 74 -14.84 -14.49 7.58
N GLU A 75 -15.50 -13.40 7.21
CA GLU A 75 -16.74 -13.41 6.42
C GLU A 75 -16.54 -12.75 5.05
N HIS A 76 -15.59 -11.80 4.98
CA HIS A 76 -15.34 -10.99 3.79
C HIS A 76 -13.85 -10.99 3.43
N LEU A 77 -13.50 -11.65 2.33
CA LEU A 77 -12.22 -11.42 1.67
C LEU A 77 -12.40 -10.31 0.64
N ILE A 78 -11.61 -9.24 0.78
CA ILE A 78 -11.66 -8.08 -0.13
C ILE A 78 -10.30 -7.94 -0.80
N ILE A 79 -10.30 -7.93 -2.12
CA ILE A 79 -9.12 -7.65 -2.93
C ILE A 79 -9.15 -6.18 -3.32
N ASN A 80 -8.12 -5.46 -2.88
CA ASN A 80 -7.97 -4.03 -3.11
C ASN A 80 -7.29 -3.78 -4.46
N GLY A 81 -8.10 -3.46 -5.47
CA GLY A 81 -7.69 -3.00 -6.80
C GLY A 81 -8.03 -1.52 -7.03
N VAL A 82 -8.24 -0.77 -5.95
CA VAL A 82 -8.66 0.63 -6.02
C VAL A 82 -7.59 1.53 -6.61
N GLU A 83 -6.34 1.43 -6.10
CA GLU A 83 -5.21 2.28 -6.51
C GLU A 83 -5.59 3.76 -6.59
N CYS A 84 -6.02 4.32 -5.44
CA CYS A 84 -6.53 5.69 -5.36
C CYS A 84 -5.45 6.77 -5.30
N GLU A 85 -4.18 6.41 -5.07
CA GLU A 85 -3.07 7.36 -5.04
C GLU A 85 -2.87 7.95 -6.45
N PRO A 86 -2.93 9.28 -6.62
CA PRO A 86 -2.78 9.90 -7.94
C PRO A 86 -1.45 9.53 -8.62
N TYR A 87 -1.46 9.44 -9.93
CA TYR A 87 -0.34 9.07 -10.82
C TYR A 87 0.08 7.60 -10.79
N LEU A 88 -0.24 6.81 -9.77
CA LEU A 88 0.13 5.40 -9.71
C LEU A 88 -0.78 4.55 -10.61
N THR A 89 -0.19 3.58 -11.30
CA THR A 89 -0.88 2.69 -12.25
C THR A 89 -0.33 1.25 -12.22
N SER A 90 0.49 0.91 -11.23
CA SER A 90 1.10 -0.42 -11.11
C SER A 90 0.07 -1.53 -10.89
N ASP A 91 -0.91 -1.29 -10.00
CA ASP A 91 -1.96 -2.26 -9.72
C ASP A 91 -2.96 -2.37 -10.88
N HIS A 92 -3.24 -1.25 -11.57
CA HIS A 92 -4.05 -1.25 -12.79
C HIS A 92 -3.43 -2.14 -13.88
N ARG A 93 -2.12 -2.01 -14.11
CA ARG A 93 -1.40 -2.87 -15.08
C ARG A 93 -1.43 -4.34 -14.67
N VAL A 94 -1.21 -4.64 -13.38
CA VAL A 94 -1.31 -6.01 -12.87
C VAL A 94 -2.70 -6.59 -13.10
N MET A 95 -3.77 -5.84 -12.85
CA MET A 95 -5.14 -6.28 -13.10
C MET A 95 -5.41 -6.60 -14.56
N LEU A 96 -4.79 -5.86 -15.50
CA LEU A 96 -4.93 -6.09 -16.94
C LEU A 96 -4.03 -7.20 -17.47
N GLU A 97 -2.78 -7.23 -17.08
CA GLU A 97 -1.78 -8.12 -17.67
C GLU A 97 -1.75 -9.50 -17.00
N ARG A 98 -2.14 -9.58 -15.70
CA ARG A 98 -2.12 -10.80 -14.91
C ARG A 98 -3.49 -11.13 -14.31
N SER A 99 -4.53 -10.91 -15.10
CA SER A 99 -5.93 -11.05 -14.66
C SER A 99 -6.28 -12.47 -14.20
N GLU A 100 -5.82 -13.49 -14.90
CA GLU A 100 -6.13 -14.89 -14.56
C GLU A 100 -5.34 -15.36 -13.35
N GLU A 101 -4.07 -15.05 -13.26
CA GLU A 101 -3.23 -15.33 -12.08
C GLU A 101 -3.78 -14.60 -10.83
N LEU A 102 -4.30 -13.38 -11.01
CA LEU A 102 -4.98 -12.65 -9.94
C LEU A 102 -6.19 -13.43 -9.44
N LEU A 103 -7.08 -13.91 -10.33
CA LEU A 103 -8.27 -14.63 -9.93
C LEU A 103 -7.94 -15.99 -9.30
N VAL A 104 -6.94 -16.72 -9.80
CA VAL A 104 -6.44 -17.93 -9.15
C VAL A 104 -5.86 -17.59 -7.77
N GLY A 105 -5.09 -16.50 -7.65
CA GLY A 105 -4.60 -16.02 -6.35
C GLY A 105 -5.72 -15.71 -5.36
N VAL A 106 -6.86 -15.19 -5.84
CA VAL A 106 -8.06 -14.98 -5.00
C VAL A 106 -8.62 -16.30 -4.51
N THR A 107 -8.74 -17.33 -5.38
CA THR A 107 -9.22 -18.67 -4.95
C THR A 107 -8.29 -19.31 -3.92
N ILE A 108 -6.98 -19.14 -4.06
CA ILE A 108 -5.99 -19.59 -3.08
C ILE A 108 -6.20 -18.91 -1.73
N LEU A 109 -6.40 -17.59 -1.72
CA LEU A 109 -6.70 -16.82 -0.49
C LEU A 109 -8.03 -17.22 0.13
N MET A 110 -9.09 -17.46 -0.69
CA MET A 110 -10.37 -17.98 -0.21
C MET A 110 -10.19 -19.32 0.50
N ARG A 111 -9.41 -20.23 -0.08
CA ARG A 111 -9.09 -21.53 0.51
C ARG A 111 -8.29 -21.41 1.81
N ALA A 112 -7.29 -20.54 1.85
CA ALA A 112 -6.47 -20.29 3.05
C ALA A 112 -7.31 -19.77 4.22
N LEU A 113 -8.33 -18.95 3.94
CA LEU A 113 -9.21 -18.33 4.95
C LEU A 113 -10.49 -19.14 5.23
N GLY A 114 -10.77 -20.19 4.45
CA GLY A 114 -11.98 -20.98 4.57
C GLY A 114 -13.26 -20.21 4.22
N VAL A 115 -13.20 -19.26 3.29
CA VAL A 115 -14.35 -18.46 2.85
C VAL A 115 -14.83 -18.87 1.48
N SER A 116 -16.14 -18.76 1.24
CA SER A 116 -16.79 -19.15 -0.04
C SER A 116 -16.88 -18.00 -1.04
N GLY A 117 -16.49 -16.77 -0.64
CA GLY A 117 -16.61 -15.63 -1.52
C GLY A 117 -15.56 -14.54 -1.28
N ALA A 118 -15.29 -13.79 -2.35
CA ALA A 118 -14.38 -12.64 -2.33
C ALA A 118 -14.93 -11.49 -3.19
N SER A 119 -14.58 -10.26 -2.82
CA SER A 119 -14.92 -9.04 -3.56
C SER A 119 -13.66 -8.35 -4.06
N VAL A 120 -13.55 -8.08 -5.35
CA VAL A 120 -12.46 -7.28 -5.95
C VAL A 120 -12.97 -5.85 -6.13
N GLY A 121 -12.51 -4.92 -5.27
CA GLY A 121 -12.90 -3.51 -5.35
C GLY A 121 -12.02 -2.75 -6.32
N ILE A 122 -12.65 -2.07 -7.31
CA ILE A 122 -11.95 -1.32 -8.36
C ILE A 122 -12.66 0.01 -8.57
N GLU A 123 -11.93 1.13 -8.65
CA GLU A 123 -12.52 2.43 -8.95
C GLU A 123 -13.00 2.55 -10.40
N ASN A 124 -14.11 3.28 -10.60
CA ASN A 124 -14.77 3.47 -11.91
C ASN A 124 -13.91 4.18 -12.97
N ASN A 125 -12.76 4.74 -12.60
CA ASN A 125 -11.78 5.27 -13.54
C ASN A 125 -10.93 4.21 -14.24
N LYS A 126 -11.17 2.92 -13.94
CA LYS A 126 -10.52 1.75 -14.56
C LYS A 126 -11.54 0.81 -15.22
N PRO A 127 -12.35 1.31 -16.20
CA PRO A 127 -13.44 0.55 -16.81
C PRO A 127 -12.95 -0.68 -17.58
N ASP A 128 -11.74 -0.64 -18.12
CA ASP A 128 -11.06 -1.75 -18.79
C ASP A 128 -10.77 -2.90 -17.84
N ALA A 129 -10.21 -2.62 -16.66
CA ALA A 129 -9.96 -3.62 -15.62
C ALA A 129 -11.27 -4.20 -15.06
N ILE A 130 -12.28 -3.35 -14.80
CA ILE A 130 -13.61 -3.79 -14.34
C ILE A 130 -14.21 -4.76 -15.35
N THR A 131 -14.26 -4.39 -16.65
CA THR A 131 -14.83 -5.21 -17.71
C THR A 131 -14.09 -6.53 -17.86
N ARG A 132 -12.75 -6.49 -17.90
CA ARG A 132 -11.91 -7.68 -18.06
C ARG A 132 -12.07 -8.64 -16.89
N LEU A 133 -11.93 -8.16 -15.67
CA LEU A 133 -12.02 -9.00 -14.47
C LEU A 133 -13.44 -9.52 -14.24
N SER A 134 -14.50 -8.73 -14.49
CA SER A 134 -15.88 -9.20 -14.38
C SER A 134 -16.17 -10.34 -15.34
N ARG A 135 -15.69 -10.24 -16.59
CA ARG A 135 -15.84 -11.32 -17.58
C ARG A 135 -15.12 -12.60 -17.14
N LEU A 136 -13.88 -12.49 -16.68
CA LEU A 136 -13.10 -13.67 -16.26
C LEU A 136 -13.63 -14.26 -14.96
N ALA A 137 -14.09 -13.44 -14.01
CA ALA A 137 -14.62 -13.89 -12.72
C ALA A 137 -15.86 -14.79 -12.86
N SER A 138 -16.57 -14.75 -13.98
CA SER A 138 -17.69 -15.67 -14.24
C SER A 138 -17.28 -17.15 -14.22
N SER A 139 -16.00 -17.45 -14.46
CA SER A 139 -15.43 -18.79 -14.40
C SER A 139 -14.85 -19.16 -13.02
N TYR A 140 -14.97 -18.26 -12.03
CA TYR A 140 -14.43 -18.45 -10.67
C TYR A 140 -15.55 -18.25 -9.65
N PRO A 141 -16.22 -19.34 -9.19
CA PRO A 141 -17.34 -19.25 -8.27
C PRO A 141 -17.00 -18.47 -6.99
N GLY A 142 -17.92 -17.61 -6.55
CA GLY A 142 -17.77 -16.81 -5.34
C GLY A 142 -16.98 -15.51 -5.50
N ILE A 143 -16.32 -15.26 -6.64
CA ILE A 143 -15.60 -14.01 -6.88
C ILE A 143 -16.52 -13.00 -7.59
N ARG A 144 -16.62 -11.80 -7.03
CA ARG A 144 -17.34 -10.67 -7.64
C ARG A 144 -16.45 -9.43 -7.76
N VAL A 145 -16.58 -8.71 -8.85
CA VAL A 145 -15.98 -7.38 -9.03
C VAL A 145 -16.95 -6.33 -8.54
N VAL A 146 -16.47 -5.40 -7.72
CA VAL A 146 -17.27 -4.33 -7.12
C VAL A 146 -16.75 -2.98 -7.63
N PRO A 147 -17.45 -2.34 -8.59
CA PRO A 147 -17.12 -1.00 -9.05
C PRO A 147 -17.34 0.01 -7.92
N LEU A 148 -16.35 0.85 -7.67
CA LEU A 148 -16.34 1.84 -6.61
C LEU A 148 -16.26 3.25 -7.21
N ARG A 149 -16.85 4.23 -6.52
CA ARG A 149 -16.70 5.63 -6.90
C ARG A 149 -15.26 6.08 -6.72
N VAL A 150 -14.74 6.87 -7.66
CA VAL A 150 -13.43 7.52 -7.51
C VAL A 150 -13.49 8.51 -6.37
N ARG A 151 -12.83 8.18 -5.26
CA ARG A 151 -12.83 8.98 -4.05
C ARG A 151 -11.58 8.73 -3.22
N TYR A 152 -10.70 9.70 -3.14
CA TYR A 152 -9.51 9.56 -2.31
C TYR A 152 -9.85 9.76 -0.82
N PRO A 153 -9.40 8.91 0.12
CA PRO A 153 -8.56 7.70 -0.02
C PRO A 153 -9.37 6.38 -0.02
N GLN A 154 -10.15 6.12 -1.07
CA GLN A 154 -11.01 4.92 -1.19
C GLN A 154 -10.24 3.60 -1.04
N GLY A 155 -8.94 3.58 -1.41
CA GLY A 155 -8.06 2.42 -1.25
C GLY A 155 -7.53 2.22 0.18
N GLY A 156 -7.83 3.13 1.10
CA GLY A 156 -7.56 2.93 2.53
C GLY A 156 -8.32 1.71 3.06
N GLU A 157 -7.66 0.82 3.80
CA GLU A 157 -8.24 -0.47 4.23
C GLU A 157 -9.59 -0.30 4.93
N LYS A 158 -9.70 0.64 5.88
CA LYS A 158 -10.95 0.90 6.62
C LYS A 158 -12.05 1.47 5.71
N GLN A 159 -11.71 2.40 4.81
CA GLN A 159 -12.63 2.99 3.85
C GLN A 159 -13.14 1.95 2.85
N LEU A 160 -12.25 1.07 2.37
CA LEU A 160 -12.62 0.01 1.44
C LEU A 160 -13.56 -1.02 2.09
N ILE A 161 -13.28 -1.42 3.34
CA ILE A 161 -14.15 -2.32 4.10
C ILE A 161 -15.54 -1.70 4.23
N ALA A 162 -15.64 -0.45 4.66
CA ALA A 162 -16.92 0.24 4.81
C ALA A 162 -17.67 0.34 3.47
N ALA A 163 -16.97 0.66 2.37
CA ALA A 163 -17.58 0.77 1.04
C ALA A 163 -18.12 -0.56 0.49
N VAL A 164 -17.45 -1.68 0.78
CA VAL A 164 -17.81 -3.01 0.23
C VAL A 164 -18.81 -3.74 1.13
N THR A 165 -18.71 -3.56 2.46
CA THR A 165 -19.47 -4.35 3.44
C THR A 165 -20.49 -3.56 4.23
N GLY A 166 -20.39 -2.23 4.25
CA GLY A 166 -21.18 -1.36 5.14
C GLY A 166 -20.72 -1.40 6.61
N ARG A 167 -19.65 -2.13 6.94
CA ARG A 167 -19.14 -2.28 8.30
C ARG A 167 -17.99 -1.32 8.56
N GLU A 168 -17.94 -0.72 9.74
CA GLU A 168 -16.87 0.18 10.16
C GLU A 168 -15.89 -0.54 11.08
N VAL A 169 -14.60 -0.50 10.72
CA VAL A 169 -13.52 -1.04 11.56
C VAL A 169 -13.34 -0.15 12.79
N PRO A 170 -13.39 -0.70 14.02
CA PRO A 170 -13.23 0.10 15.23
C PRO A 170 -11.90 0.88 15.27
N PRO A 171 -11.81 1.95 16.09
CA PRO A 171 -10.53 2.60 16.37
C PRO A 171 -9.49 1.62 16.92
N PRO A 172 -8.18 1.90 16.78
CA PRO A 172 -7.16 1.08 17.44
C PRO A 172 -7.44 0.90 18.94
N PRO A 173 -7.27 -0.34 19.48
CA PRO A 173 -6.61 -1.49 18.87
C PRO A 173 -7.48 -2.35 17.93
N GLY A 174 -8.66 -1.89 17.53
CA GLY A 174 -9.53 -2.62 16.60
C GLY A 174 -8.89 -2.90 15.24
N LEU A 175 -9.12 -4.10 14.72
CA LEU A 175 -8.56 -4.62 13.47
C LEU A 175 -9.67 -4.98 12.46
N PRO A 176 -9.38 -5.06 11.16
CA PRO A 176 -10.32 -5.52 10.14
C PRO A 176 -11.02 -6.84 10.48
N ILE A 177 -10.31 -7.77 11.12
CA ILE A 177 -10.87 -9.07 11.53
C ILE A 177 -12.00 -8.93 12.58
N ASP A 178 -12.07 -7.84 13.34
CA ASP A 178 -13.13 -7.59 14.32
C ASP A 178 -14.50 -7.36 13.66
N VAL A 179 -14.47 -6.98 12.38
CA VAL A 179 -15.66 -6.87 11.52
C VAL A 179 -15.73 -7.99 10.50
N GLY A 180 -14.98 -9.07 10.71
CA GLY A 180 -14.97 -10.25 9.85
C GLY A 180 -14.31 -10.03 8.49
N ALA A 181 -13.49 -9.00 8.30
CA ALA A 181 -12.90 -8.64 7.02
C ALA A 181 -11.38 -8.90 6.98
N VAL A 182 -10.91 -9.40 5.83
CA VAL A 182 -9.49 -9.46 5.46
C VAL A 182 -9.33 -8.78 4.12
N VAL A 183 -8.36 -7.86 4.02
CA VAL A 183 -8.08 -7.12 2.79
C VAL A 183 -6.69 -7.46 2.27
N CYS A 184 -6.59 -7.85 1.00
CA CYS A 184 -5.33 -8.09 0.29
C CYS A 184 -5.26 -7.18 -0.95
N ASN A 185 -4.08 -6.63 -1.24
CA ASN A 185 -3.86 -5.85 -2.47
C ASN A 185 -3.75 -6.77 -3.69
N VAL A 186 -4.08 -6.29 -4.90
CA VAL A 186 -4.03 -7.08 -6.15
C VAL A 186 -2.62 -7.62 -6.43
N SER A 187 -1.58 -6.81 -6.30
CA SER A 187 -0.20 -7.26 -6.52
C SER A 187 0.23 -8.29 -5.49
N THR A 188 -0.19 -8.16 -4.22
CA THR A 188 0.01 -9.18 -3.18
C THR A 188 -0.68 -10.49 -3.55
N THR A 189 -1.90 -10.43 -4.08
CA THR A 189 -2.68 -11.61 -4.47
C THR A 189 -2.01 -12.36 -5.62
N VAL A 190 -1.46 -11.64 -6.61
CA VAL A 190 -0.66 -12.24 -7.68
C VAL A 190 0.63 -12.85 -7.13
N ALA A 191 1.30 -12.21 -6.18
CA ALA A 191 2.48 -12.78 -5.53
C ALA A 191 2.15 -14.05 -4.73
N VAL A 192 0.94 -14.16 -4.15
CA VAL A 192 0.46 -15.42 -3.53
C VAL A 192 0.31 -16.51 -4.59
N TYR A 193 -0.27 -16.20 -5.76
CA TYR A 193 -0.30 -17.14 -6.88
C TYR A 193 1.10 -17.63 -7.26
N ASP A 194 2.04 -16.70 -7.46
CA ASP A 194 3.43 -17.01 -7.82
C ASP A 194 4.09 -17.92 -6.77
N ALA A 195 3.89 -17.64 -5.48
CA ALA A 195 4.46 -18.44 -4.40
C ALA A 195 3.88 -19.85 -4.32
N VAL A 196 2.55 -19.99 -4.45
CA VAL A 196 1.84 -21.25 -4.24
C VAL A 196 1.90 -22.13 -5.48
N GLN A 197 1.68 -21.56 -6.66
CA GLN A 197 1.58 -22.33 -7.91
C GLN A 197 2.91 -22.44 -8.67
N LYS A 198 3.80 -21.47 -8.49
CA LYS A 198 5.06 -21.38 -9.22
C LYS A 198 6.30 -21.56 -8.34
N ASN A 199 6.13 -21.75 -7.04
CA ASN A 199 7.22 -21.79 -6.05
C ASN A 199 8.14 -20.57 -6.14
N LYS A 200 7.62 -19.44 -6.64
CA LYS A 200 8.40 -18.22 -6.93
C LYS A 200 8.37 -17.28 -5.72
N PRO A 201 9.53 -16.97 -5.11
CA PRO A 201 9.60 -16.04 -4.00
C PRO A 201 9.33 -14.60 -4.44
N LEU A 202 8.87 -13.75 -3.52
CA LEU A 202 8.65 -12.33 -3.77
C LEU A 202 9.97 -11.57 -3.78
N ILE A 203 10.58 -11.45 -4.96
CA ILE A 203 11.84 -10.72 -5.18
C ILE A 203 11.71 -9.58 -6.18
N GLU A 204 10.55 -9.41 -6.79
CA GLU A 204 10.29 -8.35 -7.78
C GLU A 204 8.86 -7.86 -7.70
N ARG A 205 8.60 -6.69 -8.23
CA ARG A 205 7.26 -6.11 -8.34
C ARG A 205 7.15 -5.11 -9.48
N VAL A 206 5.93 -4.82 -9.89
CA VAL A 206 5.66 -3.67 -10.77
C VAL A 206 5.74 -2.37 -9.97
N VAL A 207 6.49 -1.39 -10.50
CA VAL A 207 6.68 -0.05 -9.91
C VAL A 207 6.36 0.99 -10.98
N THR A 208 5.50 1.94 -10.66
CA THR A 208 5.21 3.08 -11.53
C THR A 208 6.30 4.14 -11.41
N VAL A 209 6.89 4.57 -12.51
CA VAL A 209 7.73 5.77 -12.57
C VAL A 209 6.95 6.86 -13.30
N THR A 210 6.69 7.97 -12.64
CA THR A 210 5.71 8.96 -13.11
C THR A 210 5.99 10.38 -12.60
N GLY A 211 5.23 11.33 -13.11
CA GLY A 211 5.32 12.75 -12.79
C GLY A 211 5.13 13.57 -14.05
N ARG A 212 4.63 14.81 -13.91
CA ARG A 212 4.33 15.66 -15.08
C ARG A 212 5.55 15.99 -15.94
N GLN A 213 6.74 15.93 -15.35
CA GLN A 213 8.00 16.28 -16.01
C GLN A 213 8.86 15.04 -16.32
N VAL A 214 8.39 13.84 -16.04
CA VAL A 214 9.06 12.61 -16.44
C VAL A 214 8.88 12.45 -17.93
N GLU A 215 9.98 12.30 -18.67
CA GLU A 215 9.98 12.23 -20.13
C GLU A 215 9.18 11.04 -20.66
N ALA A 216 9.42 9.85 -20.09
CA ALA A 216 8.80 8.61 -20.51
C ALA A 216 8.19 7.84 -19.31
N PRO A 217 7.04 8.31 -18.75
CA PRO A 217 6.37 7.62 -17.64
C PRO A 217 6.02 6.18 -18.01
N LYS A 218 6.29 5.24 -17.10
CA LYS A 218 6.06 3.81 -17.36
C LYS A 218 5.92 2.99 -16.08
N ASN A 219 5.40 1.78 -16.25
CA ASN A 219 5.44 0.75 -15.23
C ASN A 219 6.58 -0.21 -15.55
N LEU A 220 7.42 -0.51 -14.57
CA LEU A 220 8.59 -1.36 -14.70
C LEU A 220 8.44 -2.57 -13.77
N LEU A 221 8.76 -3.77 -14.26
CA LEU A 221 8.99 -4.93 -13.40
C LEU A 221 10.40 -4.82 -12.82
N VAL A 222 10.49 -4.62 -11.51
CA VAL A 222 11.74 -4.26 -10.82
C VAL A 222 12.07 -5.27 -9.74
N ARG A 223 13.31 -5.78 -9.74
CA ARG A 223 13.84 -6.59 -8.63
C ARG A 223 14.15 -5.71 -7.43
N PHE A 224 13.87 -6.22 -6.24
CA PHE A 224 14.22 -5.51 -5.00
C PHE A 224 15.73 -5.35 -4.89
N GLY A 225 16.15 -4.23 -4.33
CA GLY A 225 17.55 -3.85 -4.29
C GLY A 225 17.99 -2.95 -5.45
N THR A 226 17.22 -2.85 -6.55
CA THR A 226 17.55 -1.94 -7.65
C THR A 226 17.49 -0.50 -7.17
N PRO A 227 18.55 0.31 -7.37
CA PRO A 227 18.55 1.72 -7.02
C PRO A 227 17.46 2.51 -7.75
N VAL A 228 16.81 3.44 -7.07
CA VAL A 228 15.77 4.31 -7.68
C VAL A 228 16.31 5.10 -8.86
N ALA A 229 17.59 5.50 -8.83
CA ALA A 229 18.25 6.18 -9.96
C ALA A 229 18.11 5.39 -11.27
N VAL A 230 18.26 4.06 -11.25
CA VAL A 230 18.13 3.20 -12.42
C VAL A 230 16.72 3.25 -13.02
N LEU A 231 15.70 3.31 -12.17
CA LEU A 231 14.31 3.43 -12.62
C LEU A 231 14.07 4.78 -13.30
N LEU A 232 14.62 5.85 -12.72
CA LEU A 232 14.52 7.20 -13.27
C LEU A 232 15.25 7.30 -14.62
N GLU A 233 16.45 6.73 -14.74
CA GLU A 233 17.18 6.66 -16.01
C GLU A 233 16.36 5.93 -17.09
N ALA A 234 15.74 4.81 -16.75
CA ALA A 234 14.86 4.08 -17.67
C ALA A 234 13.63 4.88 -18.11
N ALA A 235 13.25 5.93 -17.35
CA ALA A 235 12.12 6.82 -17.64
C ALA A 235 12.55 8.17 -18.26
N GLY A 236 13.79 8.32 -18.72
CA GLY A 236 14.33 9.53 -19.34
C GLY A 236 15.17 10.40 -18.40
N GLY A 237 15.49 9.92 -17.21
CA GLY A 237 16.32 10.62 -16.24
C GLY A 237 15.55 11.52 -15.28
N VAL A 238 16.29 12.23 -14.44
CA VAL A 238 15.72 13.23 -13.53
C VAL A 238 15.64 14.57 -14.27
N PRO A 239 14.47 15.20 -14.32
CA PRO A 239 14.32 16.50 -14.97
C PRO A 239 15.25 17.56 -14.35
N ALA A 240 15.68 18.54 -15.18
CA ALA A 240 16.46 19.68 -14.70
C ALA A 240 15.62 20.64 -13.84
N GLY A 241 16.27 21.39 -12.94
CA GLY A 241 15.64 22.38 -12.08
C GLY A 241 15.18 21.83 -10.72
N ASP A 242 14.24 22.54 -10.10
CA ASP A 242 13.71 22.15 -8.79
C ASP A 242 12.82 20.91 -8.92
N VAL A 243 13.29 19.81 -8.39
CA VAL A 243 12.57 18.54 -8.40
C VAL A 243 12.47 17.94 -7.00
N LYS A 244 11.39 17.22 -6.76
CA LYS A 244 11.18 16.41 -5.57
C LYS A 244 10.81 15.00 -6.01
N VAL A 245 11.64 14.04 -5.67
CA VAL A 245 11.38 12.62 -5.92
C VAL A 245 10.70 12.02 -4.69
N LEU A 246 9.57 11.36 -4.91
CA LEU A 246 8.78 10.70 -3.87
C LEU A 246 8.85 9.18 -4.06
N ASN A 247 9.06 8.45 -2.98
CA ASN A 247 8.76 7.03 -2.90
C ASN A 247 7.27 6.89 -2.58
N GLY A 248 6.47 6.49 -3.56
CA GLY A 248 5.01 6.48 -3.55
C GLY A 248 4.40 7.60 -4.40
N GLY A 249 3.11 7.85 -4.21
CA GLY A 249 2.39 8.93 -4.87
C GLY A 249 2.47 10.27 -4.14
N PRO A 250 1.82 11.32 -4.65
CA PRO A 250 1.96 12.68 -4.12
C PRO A 250 1.25 12.91 -2.77
N MET A 251 0.29 12.06 -2.40
CA MET A 251 -0.51 12.23 -1.18
C MET A 251 0.12 11.57 0.04
N MET A 252 0.53 10.30 -0.08
CA MET A 252 1.09 9.51 1.03
C MET A 252 2.59 9.28 0.90
N GLY A 253 3.17 9.45 -0.29
CA GLY A 253 4.57 9.22 -0.58
C GLY A 253 5.51 10.08 0.27
N ARG A 254 6.75 9.64 0.39
CA ARG A 254 7.78 10.33 1.16
C ARG A 254 8.91 10.81 0.26
N ALA A 255 9.33 12.06 0.47
CA ALA A 255 10.44 12.62 -0.27
C ALA A 255 11.74 11.84 -0.01
N MET A 256 12.49 11.61 -1.07
CA MET A 256 13.77 10.91 -1.03
C MET A 256 14.91 11.92 -1.08
N SER A 257 15.89 11.74 -0.20
CA SER A 257 17.14 12.52 -0.17
C SER A 257 18.29 11.80 -0.89
N ASN A 258 18.12 10.51 -1.23
CA ASN A 258 19.15 9.70 -1.86
C ASN A 258 18.53 8.73 -2.88
N LEU A 259 18.85 8.91 -4.15
CA LEU A 259 18.36 8.09 -5.25
C LEU A 259 19.11 6.76 -5.40
N ALA A 260 20.24 6.56 -4.72
CA ALA A 260 20.89 5.27 -4.60
C ALA A 260 20.13 4.31 -3.67
N SER A 261 19.09 4.78 -2.98
CA SER A 261 18.22 3.95 -2.16
C SER A 261 17.56 2.87 -2.99
N PRO A 262 17.51 1.61 -2.47
CA PRO A 262 16.95 0.49 -3.22
C PRO A 262 15.42 0.52 -3.24
N VAL A 263 14.84 -0.03 -4.30
CA VAL A 263 13.43 -0.44 -4.34
C VAL A 263 13.20 -1.55 -3.33
N VAL A 264 12.20 -1.38 -2.49
CA VAL A 264 11.78 -2.35 -1.46
C VAL A 264 10.37 -2.87 -1.74
N LYS A 265 9.94 -3.92 -1.05
CA LYS A 265 8.63 -4.57 -1.24
C LYS A 265 7.43 -3.60 -1.15
N GLY A 266 7.51 -2.56 -0.32
CA GLY A 266 6.47 -1.54 -0.17
C GLY A 266 6.46 -0.43 -1.24
N CYS A 267 7.45 -0.36 -2.13
CA CYS A 267 7.58 0.70 -3.13
C CYS A 267 6.65 0.46 -4.32
N SER A 268 5.47 1.08 -4.37
CA SER A 268 4.52 0.96 -5.49
C SER A 268 4.79 1.93 -6.64
N GLY A 269 5.53 3.01 -6.40
CA GLY A 269 5.87 3.98 -7.43
C GLY A 269 6.92 4.98 -7.00
N ILE A 270 7.51 5.61 -7.99
CA ILE A 270 8.41 6.75 -7.88
C ILE A 270 7.76 7.92 -8.62
N THR A 271 7.40 8.96 -7.88
CA THR A 271 6.76 10.15 -8.45
C THR A 271 7.73 11.32 -8.42
N VAL A 272 7.93 11.96 -9.56
CA VAL A 272 8.77 13.16 -9.68
C VAL A 272 7.86 14.38 -9.79
N LEU A 273 7.94 15.26 -8.82
CA LEU A 273 7.31 16.57 -8.82
C LEU A 273 8.34 17.61 -9.23
N GLY A 274 7.97 18.52 -10.11
CA GLY A 274 8.88 19.57 -10.57
C GLY A 274 8.25 20.98 -10.52
N GLY A 275 9.10 22.02 -10.58
CA GLY A 275 8.69 23.42 -10.50
C GLY A 275 7.91 23.73 -9.21
N ALA A 276 6.84 24.48 -9.30
CA ALA A 276 6.03 24.88 -8.13
C ALA A 276 5.50 23.68 -7.30
N ALA A 277 5.27 22.52 -7.93
CA ALA A 277 4.81 21.32 -7.22
C ALA A 277 5.92 20.65 -6.40
N ALA A 278 7.19 20.90 -6.71
CA ALA A 278 8.33 20.42 -5.94
C ALA A 278 8.54 21.20 -4.66
N LEU A 279 8.14 22.47 -4.66
CA LEU A 279 8.33 23.41 -3.55
C LEU A 279 7.15 23.29 -2.58
N ARG A 280 7.43 23.56 -1.32
CA ARG A 280 6.37 23.83 -0.34
C ARG A 280 6.09 25.34 -0.33
N GLY A 281 4.81 25.69 -0.25
CA GLY A 281 4.41 27.05 0.05
C GLY A 281 4.97 27.53 1.40
N ARG A 282 5.05 28.82 1.59
CA ARG A 282 5.46 29.42 2.87
C ARG A 282 4.34 29.24 3.89
N GLU A 283 4.63 28.52 4.97
CA GLU A 283 3.70 28.37 6.07
C GLU A 283 3.24 29.71 6.62
N SER A 284 1.94 29.87 6.80
CA SER A 284 1.32 31.04 7.44
C SER A 284 0.45 30.59 8.64
N SER A 285 -0.05 31.57 9.39
CA SER A 285 -0.88 31.31 10.56
C SER A 285 -2.21 30.65 10.17
N CYS A 286 -2.64 29.69 10.98
CA CYS A 286 -3.94 29.02 10.80
C CYS A 286 -5.10 30.01 10.84
N ILE A 287 -5.87 30.12 9.77
CA ILE A 287 -7.04 31.00 9.65
C ILE A 287 -8.33 30.37 10.19
N LYS A 288 -8.27 29.21 10.83
CA LYS A 288 -9.40 28.47 11.43
C LYS A 288 -10.54 28.15 10.45
N CYS A 289 -10.23 27.89 9.18
CA CYS A 289 -11.24 27.63 8.13
C CYS A 289 -11.87 26.22 8.17
N ALA A 290 -11.41 25.33 9.04
CA ALA A 290 -11.85 23.94 9.22
C ALA A 290 -11.75 23.02 7.97
N LYS A 291 -11.15 23.45 6.83
CA LYS A 291 -11.02 22.61 5.64
C LYS A 291 -10.32 21.28 5.92
N CYS A 292 -9.30 21.27 6.79
CA CYS A 292 -8.59 20.04 7.17
C CYS A 292 -9.48 19.06 7.95
N VAL A 293 -10.43 19.55 8.75
CA VAL A 293 -11.42 18.73 9.48
C VAL A 293 -12.41 18.15 8.49
N SER A 294 -13.00 18.97 7.63
CA SER A 294 -13.97 18.54 6.63
C SER A 294 -13.37 17.53 5.61
N ALA A 295 -12.07 17.62 5.33
CA ALA A 295 -11.38 16.70 4.43
C ALA A 295 -10.91 15.41 5.11
N CYS A 296 -10.99 15.31 6.44
CA CYS A 296 -10.49 14.13 7.15
C CYS A 296 -11.48 12.95 7.00
N PRO A 297 -11.08 11.83 6.34
CA PRO A 297 -11.97 10.69 6.16
C PRO A 297 -12.22 9.90 7.45
N MET A 298 -11.48 10.24 8.53
CA MET A 298 -11.58 9.60 9.85
C MET A 298 -12.28 10.48 10.88
N GLY A 299 -12.81 11.65 10.47
CA GLY A 299 -13.51 12.57 11.39
C GLY A 299 -12.63 13.19 12.48
N LEU A 300 -11.31 13.28 12.25
CA LEU A 300 -10.33 13.81 13.22
C LEU A 300 -10.18 15.33 13.09
N GLU A 301 -9.48 15.94 14.05
CA GLU A 301 -9.13 17.37 14.06
C GLU A 301 -7.64 17.61 13.72
N PRO A 302 -7.23 17.56 12.44
CA PRO A 302 -5.83 17.61 12.04
C PRO A 302 -5.08 18.87 12.49
N TYR A 303 -5.76 20.03 12.54
CA TYR A 303 -5.15 21.27 13.00
C TYR A 303 -4.75 21.21 14.48
N LEU A 304 -5.61 20.58 15.32
CA LEU A 304 -5.38 20.41 16.75
C LEU A 304 -4.26 19.39 16.96
N MET A 305 -4.34 18.25 16.28
CA MET A 305 -3.33 17.18 16.35
C MET A 305 -1.93 17.72 15.98
N ALA A 306 -1.80 18.49 14.89
CA ALA A 306 -0.54 19.11 14.50
C ALA A 306 -0.04 20.13 15.54
N LYS A 307 -0.94 20.93 16.14
CA LYS A 307 -0.59 21.88 17.18
C LYS A 307 -0.12 21.20 18.47
N LEU A 308 -0.75 20.10 18.87
CA LEU A 308 -0.34 19.30 20.02
C LEU A 308 1.01 18.63 19.78
N SER A 309 1.21 18.05 18.59
CA SER A 309 2.49 17.46 18.18
C SER A 309 3.64 18.45 18.21
N ARG A 310 3.45 19.65 17.67
CA ARG A 310 4.45 20.73 17.73
C ARG A 310 4.86 21.10 19.17
N ARG A 311 3.92 20.98 20.11
CA ARG A 311 4.12 21.29 21.53
C ARG A 311 4.53 20.08 22.34
N LYS A 312 4.68 18.90 21.72
CA LYS A 312 5.03 17.63 22.35
C LYS A 312 4.06 17.25 23.49
N LEU A 313 2.78 17.59 23.34
CA LEU A 313 1.72 17.28 24.32
C LEU A 313 1.12 15.90 24.01
N TRP A 314 1.91 14.84 24.25
CA TRP A 314 1.63 13.49 23.76
C TRP A 314 0.38 12.87 24.38
N GLU A 315 0.16 13.00 25.67
CA GLU A 315 -1.05 12.49 26.36
C GLU A 315 -2.32 13.10 25.81
N ARG A 316 -2.33 14.43 25.59
CA ARG A 316 -3.45 15.08 24.95
C ARG A 316 -3.64 14.67 23.51
N LEU A 317 -2.53 14.47 22.79
CA LEU A 317 -2.56 14.04 21.40
C LEU A 317 -3.13 12.60 21.28
N GLU A 318 -2.84 11.73 22.24
CA GLU A 318 -3.44 10.40 22.34
C GLU A 318 -4.95 10.49 22.54
N ALA A 319 -5.41 11.36 23.47
CA ALA A 319 -6.82 11.61 23.73
C ALA A 319 -7.59 12.14 22.51
N GLU A 320 -6.90 12.83 21.57
CA GLU A 320 -7.43 13.28 20.27
C GLU A 320 -7.37 12.20 19.18
N TRP A 321 -7.14 10.94 19.54
CA TRP A 321 -7.19 9.78 18.66
C TRP A 321 -6.17 9.82 17.50
N VAL A 322 -4.96 10.36 17.72
CA VAL A 322 -3.92 10.45 16.68
C VAL A 322 -3.60 9.09 16.07
N THR A 323 -3.71 8.01 16.84
CA THR A 323 -3.49 6.63 16.36
C THR A 323 -4.50 6.18 15.30
N ASN A 324 -5.69 6.82 15.26
CA ASN A 324 -6.71 6.55 14.25
C ASN A 324 -6.45 7.26 12.90
N CYS A 325 -5.46 8.15 12.84
CA CYS A 325 -5.06 8.81 11.60
C CYS A 325 -4.47 7.77 10.61
N ILE A 326 -5.00 7.71 9.40
CA ILE A 326 -4.52 6.82 8.32
C ILE A 326 -3.44 7.47 7.44
N GLU A 327 -2.98 8.65 7.78
CA GLU A 327 -1.89 9.38 7.13
C GLU A 327 -2.13 9.67 5.63
N CYS A 328 -3.37 9.83 5.22
CA CYS A 328 -3.77 9.99 3.82
C CYS A 328 -3.39 11.33 3.19
N GLY A 329 -2.98 12.34 3.95
CA GLY A 329 -2.56 13.63 3.42
C GLY A 329 -3.68 14.62 3.06
N CYS A 330 -4.96 14.24 3.10
CA CYS A 330 -6.09 15.11 2.72
C CYS A 330 -6.08 16.44 3.46
N CYS A 331 -5.78 16.43 4.76
CA CYS A 331 -5.74 17.63 5.59
C CYS A 331 -4.67 18.62 5.17
N GLN A 332 -3.48 18.13 4.82
CA GLN A 332 -2.36 18.95 4.35
C GLN A 332 -2.64 19.50 2.95
N PHE A 333 -3.15 18.67 2.04
CA PHE A 333 -3.47 19.07 0.68
C PHE A 333 -4.50 20.22 0.62
N THR A 334 -5.48 20.22 1.54
CA THR A 334 -6.55 21.24 1.56
C THR A 334 -6.20 22.49 2.38
N CYS A 335 -5.04 22.53 3.04
CA CYS A 335 -4.69 23.63 3.94
C CYS A 335 -4.27 24.88 3.16
N PRO A 336 -5.04 26.01 3.19
CA PRO A 336 -4.69 27.23 2.47
C PRO A 336 -3.55 28.02 3.11
N ALA A 337 -3.13 27.61 4.32
CA ALA A 337 -2.02 28.23 5.07
C ALA A 337 -0.70 27.46 4.92
N ASP A 338 -0.65 26.47 4.03
CA ASP A 338 0.52 25.61 3.76
C ASP A 338 1.15 24.97 5.01
N ILE A 339 0.34 24.77 6.07
CA ILE A 339 0.80 24.13 7.30
C ILE A 339 1.11 22.66 7.01
N PRO A 340 2.31 22.15 7.33
CA PRO A 340 2.67 20.75 7.11
C PRO A 340 2.00 19.82 8.14
N LEU A 341 0.66 19.77 8.09
CA LEU A 341 -0.18 19.07 9.07
C LEU A 341 0.21 17.59 9.17
N LEU A 342 0.37 16.92 8.02
CA LEU A 342 0.68 15.50 7.98
C LEU A 342 2.04 15.18 8.63
N ASP A 343 3.04 16.03 8.43
CA ASP A 343 4.37 15.80 8.98
C ASP A 343 4.34 15.83 10.51
N PHE A 344 3.64 16.83 11.09
CA PHE A 344 3.48 16.91 12.55
C PHE A 344 2.62 15.77 13.10
N ILE A 345 1.56 15.39 12.40
CA ILE A 345 0.70 14.27 12.80
C ILE A 345 1.49 12.95 12.77
N ARG A 346 2.29 12.71 11.73
CA ARG A 346 3.17 11.52 11.66
C ARG A 346 4.16 11.47 12.81
N MET A 347 4.81 12.59 13.10
CA MET A 347 5.72 12.71 14.24
C MET A 347 5.00 12.37 15.55
N GLY A 348 3.87 13.02 15.81
CA GLY A 348 3.11 12.80 17.03
C GLY A 348 2.55 11.38 17.16
N LYS A 349 2.05 10.80 16.05
CA LYS A 349 1.58 9.42 16.03
C LYS A 349 2.70 8.40 16.36
N GLN A 350 3.91 8.65 15.86
CA GLN A 350 5.08 7.80 16.16
C GLN A 350 5.43 7.85 17.64
N GLU A 351 5.48 9.05 18.24
CA GLU A 351 5.82 9.23 19.66
C GLU A 351 4.73 8.62 20.57
N VAL A 352 3.46 8.90 20.32
CA VAL A 352 2.34 8.30 21.04
C VAL A 352 2.35 6.77 20.91
N GLY A 353 2.60 6.25 19.72
CA GLY A 353 2.72 4.81 19.49
C GLY A 353 3.85 4.16 20.32
N ALA A 354 5.00 4.82 20.42
CA ALA A 354 6.11 4.37 21.25
C ALA A 354 5.74 4.37 22.75
N LEU A 355 5.08 5.42 23.24
CA LEU A 355 4.64 5.50 24.63
C LEU A 355 3.63 4.40 24.99
N ILE A 356 2.67 4.12 24.10
CA ILE A 356 1.69 3.03 24.28
C ILE A 356 2.41 1.66 24.37
N GLN A 357 3.45 1.44 23.55
CA GLN A 357 4.21 0.19 23.59
C GLN A 357 5.01 0.05 24.89
N ILE A 358 5.65 1.12 25.36
CA ILE A 358 6.38 1.13 26.64
C ILE A 358 5.40 0.87 27.79
N GLY A 359 4.25 1.54 27.83
CA GLY A 359 3.22 1.32 28.88
C GLY A 359 2.71 -0.12 28.93
N ARG A 360 2.59 -0.80 27.77
CA ARG A 360 2.19 -2.22 27.70
C ARG A 360 3.30 -3.19 28.12
N ALA A 361 4.57 -2.78 28.02
CA ALA A 361 5.68 -3.62 28.43
C ALA A 361 5.88 -3.64 29.96
N HIS A 362 5.20 -2.74 30.69
CA HIS A 362 5.28 -2.62 32.15
C HIS A 362 4.01 -3.12 32.89
N VAL A 363 3.04 -3.69 32.16
CA VAL A 363 1.86 -4.38 32.69
C VAL A 363 1.93 -5.87 32.37
#